data_d48befd1e837b737fdb5479de03b68c6
#
_entry.id   d48befd1e837b737fdb5479de03b68c6
#
_cell.length_a   1.000
_cell.length_b   1.000
_cell.length_c   1.000
_cell.angle_alpha   90.00
_cell.angle_beta   90.00
_cell.angle_gamma   90.00
#
_symmetry.space_group_name_H-M   'P 1'
#
loop_
_entity.id
_entity.type
_entity.pdbx_description
1 polymer ?
#
loop_
_entity_poly.entity_id
_entity_poly.type
_entity_poly.pdbx_seq_one_letter_code
_entity_poly.pdbx_strand_id
1 'polypeptide(L)'
;MTQPIAAGEILSVAVWEPLPEKEADSLATIRELIAVLSAKGYSRDLLYRDRELHYVLLRYWKSEAARRTAQEDPDVLRCWARLGNEIEIVKVFETLTEVPLEETI
;
A
#
# COMPACT_ATOMS: atom_id res chain seq x y z
N MET A 1 7.87 -11.22 -8.30
CA MET A 1 8.33 -10.01 -8.97
C MET A 1 7.25 -8.96 -8.98
N THR A 2 7.64 -7.70 -9.00
CA THR A 2 6.69 -6.60 -9.02
C THR A 2 6.03 -6.50 -10.39
N GLN A 3 4.78 -6.05 -10.40
CA GLN A 3 4.09 -5.81 -11.65
C GLN A 3 4.47 -4.42 -12.19
N PRO A 4 4.49 -4.25 -13.51
CA PRO A 4 4.81 -2.93 -14.06
C PRO A 4 3.72 -1.92 -13.72
N ILE A 5 4.12 -0.66 -13.66
CA ILE A 5 3.20 0.46 -13.46
C ILE A 5 2.48 0.71 -14.78
N ALA A 6 1.15 0.65 -14.75
CA ALA A 6 0.37 0.93 -15.95
C ALA A 6 0.30 2.46 -16.16
N ALA A 7 -0.09 2.86 -17.37
CA ALA A 7 -0.22 4.28 -17.69
C ALA A 7 -1.20 4.96 -16.73
N GLY A 8 -0.77 6.06 -16.14
CA GLY A 8 -1.57 6.84 -15.20
C GLY A 8 -1.54 6.34 -13.76
N GLU A 9 -1.01 5.14 -13.51
CA GLU A 9 -0.89 4.62 -12.16
C GLU A 9 0.27 5.26 -11.41
N ILE A 10 0.12 5.32 -10.09
CA ILE A 10 1.16 5.82 -9.20
C ILE A 10 1.47 4.71 -8.21
N LEU A 11 2.74 4.36 -8.07
CA LEU A 11 3.16 3.32 -7.14
C LEU A 11 3.57 3.93 -5.81
N SER A 12 2.98 3.42 -4.74
CA SER A 12 3.41 3.69 -3.37
C SER A 12 3.92 2.39 -2.76
N VAL A 13 4.95 2.48 -1.94
CA VAL A 13 5.51 1.33 -1.24
C VAL A 13 5.61 1.65 0.23
N ALA A 14 5.11 0.77 1.08
CA ALA A 14 5.23 0.90 2.52
C ALA A 14 5.89 -0.36 3.08
N VAL A 15 6.96 -0.18 3.84
CA VAL A 15 7.60 -1.25 4.58
C VAL A 15 7.21 -1.09 6.04
N TRP A 16 6.66 -2.14 6.63
CA TRP A 16 6.17 -2.07 8.00
C TRP A 16 6.38 -3.39 8.72
N GLU A 17 6.28 -3.33 10.03
CA GLU A 17 6.31 -4.53 10.86
C GLU A 17 5.18 -4.47 11.88
N PRO A 18 4.60 -5.62 12.25
CA PRO A 18 3.57 -5.63 13.27
C PRO A 18 4.14 -5.24 14.63
N LEU A 19 3.35 -4.54 15.42
CA LEU A 19 3.69 -4.35 16.82
C LEU A 19 3.60 -5.71 17.53
N PRO A 20 4.25 -5.87 18.71
CA PRO A 20 4.22 -7.15 19.42
C PRO A 20 2.79 -7.67 19.60
N GLU A 21 2.60 -8.93 19.24
CA GLU A 21 1.33 -9.64 19.33
C GLU A 21 0.22 -9.09 18.42
N LYS A 22 0.57 -8.25 17.45
CA LYS A 22 -0.41 -7.63 16.56
C LYS A 22 -0.34 -8.13 15.12
N GLU A 23 0.43 -9.19 14.85
CA GLU A 23 0.57 -9.66 13.47
C GLU A 23 -0.79 -10.05 12.87
N ALA A 24 -1.56 -10.88 13.56
CA ALA A 24 -2.86 -11.33 13.06
C ALA A 24 -3.82 -10.16 12.87
N ASP A 25 -3.86 -9.24 13.84
CA ASP A 25 -4.74 -8.08 13.78
C ASP A 25 -4.36 -7.17 12.61
N SER A 26 -3.06 -6.92 12.44
CA SER A 26 -2.58 -6.05 11.36
C SER A 26 -2.89 -6.65 9.99
N LEU A 27 -2.72 -7.95 9.82
CA LEU A 27 -3.04 -8.60 8.55
C LEU A 27 -4.53 -8.56 8.25
N ALA A 28 -5.38 -8.70 9.27
CA ALA A 28 -6.82 -8.58 9.09
C ALA A 28 -7.20 -7.15 8.64
N THR A 29 -6.59 -6.14 9.25
CA THR A 29 -6.86 -4.75 8.88
C THR A 29 -6.34 -4.42 7.48
N ILE A 30 -5.13 -4.90 7.14
CA ILE A 30 -4.58 -4.70 5.80
C ILE A 30 -5.48 -5.36 4.75
N ARG A 31 -5.96 -6.58 5.03
CA ARG A 31 -6.86 -7.28 4.11
C ARG A 31 -8.13 -6.48 3.88
N GLU A 32 -8.71 -5.93 4.95
CA GLU A 32 -9.90 -5.10 4.84
C GLU A 32 -9.63 -3.83 4.03
N LEU A 33 -8.50 -3.17 4.30
CA LEU A 33 -8.11 -1.95 3.58
C LEU A 33 -7.95 -2.24 2.09
N ILE A 34 -7.25 -3.31 1.74
CA ILE A 34 -7.06 -3.69 0.34
C ILE A 34 -8.39 -3.94 -0.33
N ALA A 35 -9.31 -4.63 0.37
CA ALA A 35 -10.64 -4.90 -0.17
C ALA A 35 -11.43 -3.62 -0.42
N VAL A 36 -11.38 -2.67 0.50
CA VAL A 36 -12.06 -1.38 0.35
C VAL A 36 -11.49 -0.61 -0.84
N LEU A 37 -10.16 -0.52 -0.92
CA LEU A 37 -9.51 0.24 -2.01
C LEU A 37 -9.82 -0.38 -3.37
N SER A 38 -9.81 -1.71 -3.45
CA SER A 38 -10.10 -2.42 -4.69
C SER A 38 -11.56 -2.25 -5.09
N ALA A 39 -12.48 -2.42 -4.14
CA ALA A 39 -13.92 -2.34 -4.41
C ALA A 39 -14.33 -0.96 -4.92
N LYS A 40 -13.66 0.09 -4.43
CA LYS A 40 -13.95 1.45 -4.84
C LYS A 40 -13.14 1.90 -6.04
N GLY A 41 -12.30 1.02 -6.57
CA GLY A 41 -11.50 1.32 -7.76
C GLY A 41 -10.37 2.32 -7.51
N TYR A 42 -9.93 2.46 -6.27
CA TYR A 42 -8.86 3.41 -5.96
C TYR A 42 -7.47 2.87 -6.29
N SER A 43 -7.23 1.59 -6.01
CA SER A 43 -5.91 1.00 -6.21
C SER A 43 -5.97 -0.51 -6.33
N ARG A 44 -4.85 -1.10 -6.76
CA ARG A 44 -4.59 -2.52 -6.64
C ARG A 44 -3.36 -2.70 -5.79
N ASP A 45 -3.40 -3.65 -4.87
CA ASP A 45 -2.36 -3.79 -3.86
C ASP A 45 -1.78 -5.20 -3.87
N LEU A 46 -0.48 -5.30 -3.59
CA LEU A 46 0.22 -6.56 -3.42
C LEU A 46 0.99 -6.50 -2.10
N LEU A 47 0.96 -7.61 -1.36
CA LEU A 47 1.63 -7.67 -0.06
C LEU A 47 2.68 -8.77 -0.09
N TYR A 48 3.89 -8.43 0.32
CA TYR A 48 5.02 -9.35 0.44
C TYR A 48 5.54 -9.35 1.86
N ARG A 49 6.27 -10.37 2.21
CA ARG A 49 6.89 -10.47 3.53
C ARG A 49 8.30 -11.04 3.36
N ASP A 50 9.27 -10.45 4.06
CA ASP A 50 10.62 -11.00 4.08
C ASP A 50 10.78 -12.01 5.22
N ARG A 51 11.99 -12.55 5.38
CA ARG A 51 12.26 -13.57 6.41
C ARG A 51 12.32 -13.01 7.82
N GLU A 52 12.45 -11.70 7.96
CA GLU A 52 12.57 -11.03 9.24
C GLU A 52 11.24 -10.45 9.72
N LEU A 53 10.14 -10.85 9.08
CA LEU A 53 8.79 -10.39 9.38
C LEU A 53 8.55 -8.91 9.07
N HIS A 54 9.30 -8.38 8.12
CA HIS A 54 8.97 -7.09 7.53
C HIS A 54 7.98 -7.33 6.39
N TYR A 55 6.94 -6.56 6.39
CA TYR A 55 5.96 -6.60 5.32
C TYR A 55 6.20 -5.46 4.35
N VAL A 56 6.02 -5.74 3.07
CA VAL A 56 6.17 -4.75 2.01
C VAL A 56 4.86 -4.69 1.25
N LEU A 57 4.20 -3.56 1.33
CA LEU A 57 2.94 -3.33 0.63
C LEU A 57 3.22 -2.48 -0.60
N LEU A 58 2.88 -3.02 -1.76
CA LEU A 58 2.93 -2.29 -3.02
C LEU A 58 1.52 -1.84 -3.35
N ARG A 59 1.32 -0.54 -3.52
CA ARG A 59 0.01 0.01 -3.85
C ARG A 59 0.09 0.78 -5.14
N TYR A 60 -0.63 0.28 -6.13
CA TYR A 60 -0.72 0.93 -7.43
C TYR A 60 -2.02 1.74 -7.46
N TRP A 61 -1.91 3.03 -7.18
CA TRP A 61 -3.06 3.93 -7.23
C TRP A 61 -3.49 4.08 -8.69
N LYS A 62 -4.79 4.05 -8.92
CA LYS A 62 -5.34 4.16 -10.28
C LYS A 62 -4.94 5.50 -10.91
N SER A 63 -4.90 6.56 -10.11
CA SER A 63 -4.57 7.92 -10.55
C SER A 63 -4.29 8.78 -9.34
N GLU A 64 -3.78 9.98 -9.56
CA GLU A 64 -3.61 10.95 -8.48
C GLU A 64 -4.96 11.35 -7.89
N ALA A 65 -5.98 11.47 -8.74
CA ALA A 65 -7.34 11.80 -8.27
C ALA A 65 -7.87 10.69 -7.34
N ALA A 66 -7.67 9.43 -7.72
CA ALA A 66 -8.10 8.30 -6.89
C ALA A 66 -7.38 8.30 -5.54
N ARG A 67 -6.07 8.58 -5.55
CA ARG A 67 -5.27 8.65 -4.35
C ARG A 67 -5.80 9.72 -3.39
N ARG A 68 -6.11 10.91 -3.92
CA ARG A 68 -6.65 12.00 -3.12
C ARG A 68 -8.02 11.67 -2.55
N THR A 69 -8.88 11.07 -3.37
CA THR A 69 -10.22 10.68 -2.93
C THR A 69 -10.14 9.64 -1.79
N ALA A 70 -9.23 8.66 -1.92
CA ALA A 70 -9.05 7.64 -0.89
C ALA A 70 -8.62 8.25 0.43
N GLN A 71 -7.78 9.28 0.40
CA GLN A 71 -7.30 9.94 1.61
C GLN A 71 -8.39 10.68 2.39
N GLU A 72 -9.55 10.86 1.77
CA GLU A 72 -10.70 11.49 2.42
C GLU A 72 -11.86 10.50 2.62
N ASP A 73 -11.69 9.25 2.19
CA ASP A 73 -12.76 8.25 2.29
C ASP A 73 -12.86 7.72 3.72
N PRO A 74 -14.03 7.83 4.37
CA PRO A 74 -14.18 7.38 5.76
C PRO A 74 -13.84 5.92 5.99
N ASP A 75 -14.11 5.05 5.03
CA ASP A 75 -13.81 3.63 5.18
C ASP A 75 -12.31 3.37 5.16
N VAL A 76 -11.59 4.10 4.31
CA VAL A 76 -10.13 4.03 4.23
C VAL A 76 -9.52 4.60 5.52
N LEU A 77 -10.01 5.75 5.95
CA LEU A 77 -9.50 6.41 7.16
C LEU A 77 -9.69 5.54 8.41
N ARG A 78 -10.80 4.80 8.48
CA ARG A 78 -11.06 3.89 9.58
C ARG A 78 -10.01 2.78 9.66
N CYS A 79 -9.65 2.22 8.50
CA CYS A 79 -8.60 1.20 8.46
C CYS A 79 -7.25 1.78 8.83
N TRP A 80 -6.91 2.96 8.34
CA TRP A 80 -5.64 3.61 8.68
C TRP A 80 -5.55 3.91 10.18
N ALA A 81 -6.65 4.34 10.80
CA ALA A 81 -6.67 4.60 12.23
C ALA A 81 -6.38 3.34 13.03
N ARG A 82 -6.95 2.20 12.62
CA ARG A 82 -6.69 0.93 13.28
C ARG A 82 -5.23 0.51 13.11
N LEU A 83 -4.68 0.66 11.91
CA LEU A 83 -3.30 0.30 11.63
C LEU A 83 -2.33 1.07 12.53
N GLY A 84 -2.64 2.31 12.88
CA GLY A 84 -1.79 3.10 13.75
C GLY A 84 -1.52 2.46 15.10
N ASN A 85 -2.38 1.54 15.55
CA ASN A 85 -2.23 0.80 16.79
C ASN A 85 -1.74 -0.62 16.59
N GLU A 86 -1.47 -1.02 15.35
CA GLU A 86 -1.16 -2.42 15.03
C GLU A 86 0.20 -2.59 14.38
N ILE A 87 0.72 -1.57 13.74
CA ILE A 87 1.98 -1.67 13.00
C ILE A 87 2.90 -0.50 13.31
N GLU A 88 4.18 -0.72 12.99
CA GLU A 88 5.18 0.34 12.96
C GLU A 88 5.66 0.50 11.52
N ILE A 89 5.60 1.72 11.00
CA ILE A 89 6.08 2.00 9.64
C ILE A 89 7.60 2.12 9.68
N VAL A 90 8.27 1.33 8.86
CA VAL A 90 9.73 1.36 8.74
C VAL A 90 10.14 2.36 7.66
N LYS A 91 9.46 2.32 6.52
CA LYS A 91 9.80 3.18 5.38
C LYS A 91 8.58 3.33 4.47
N VAL A 92 8.37 4.54 3.96
CA VAL A 92 7.31 4.80 3.00
C VAL A 92 7.88 5.55 1.80
N PHE A 93 7.54 5.07 0.62
CA PHE A 93 7.74 5.79 -0.64
C PHE A 93 6.36 6.14 -1.16
N GLU A 94 5.96 7.40 -1.06
CA GLU A 94 4.59 7.79 -1.39
C GLU A 94 4.29 7.77 -2.87
N THR A 95 5.27 8.16 -3.68
CA THR A 95 5.11 8.15 -5.13
C THR A 95 6.41 7.72 -5.76
N LEU A 96 6.33 6.69 -6.59
CA LEU A 96 7.47 6.18 -7.33
C LEU A 96 7.15 6.24 -8.81
N THR A 97 8.13 6.66 -9.60
CA THR A 97 8.02 6.74 -11.05
C THR A 97 8.96 5.74 -11.66
N GLU A 98 8.50 5.00 -12.65
CA GLU A 98 9.36 4.07 -13.35
C GLU A 98 10.40 4.84 -14.16
N VAL A 99 11.65 4.35 -14.10
CA VAL A 99 12.73 4.91 -14.91
C VAL A 99 12.83 4.07 -16.19
N PRO A 100 12.62 4.67 -17.36
CA PRO A 100 12.63 3.89 -18.62
C PRO A 100 14.07 3.62 -19.05
N LEU A 101 14.63 2.54 -18.52
CA LEU A 101 16.04 2.21 -18.74
C LEU A 101 16.41 2.00 -20.20
N GLU A 102 15.47 1.50 -21.01
CA GLU A 102 15.71 1.28 -22.43
C GLU A 102 15.95 2.57 -23.19
N GLU A 103 15.42 3.70 -22.68
CA GLU A 103 15.59 4.99 -23.33
C GLU A 103 16.87 5.69 -22.92
N THR A 104 17.55 5.16 -21.90
CA THR A 104 18.78 5.78 -21.37
C THR A 104 20.05 5.13 -21.89
N ILE A 105 19.93 4.08 -22.69
CA ILE A 105 21.07 3.33 -23.22
C ILE A 105 21.53 3.87 -24.58
#